data_6752655e0adf838819db90ea1d1ee2de
#
_entry.id   6752655e0adf838819db90ea1d1ee2de
#
_cell.length_a   1.000
_cell.length_b   1.000
_cell.length_c   1.000
_cell.angle_alpha   90.00
_cell.angle_beta   90.00
_cell.angle_gamma   90.00
#
_symmetry.space_group_name_H-M   'P 1'
#
loop_
_entity.id
_entity.type
_entity.pdbx_description
1 polymer ?
#
loop_
_entity_poly.entity_id
_entity_poly.type
_entity_poly.pdbx_seq_one_letter_code
_entity_poly.pdbx_strand_id
1 'polypeptide(L)'
;LLFLFSISNNYAQDYKFGKVSKAELEETFYEPDSSASAAYLYRYRKTAIDYFPGEGFRMITEIHNRIKIYKKKGVGLATETISYYTPKSDNNEEITSLKAYTFNLEEGKIVKVKIDKNDTFDEKKNDFYSIKKVPFSEVKPGSVLDIKYKLISPYSKIIDDLEYQFQIPVKQLNYQVLIPSFYKFNKINKGYYFISPLVERKNTSKKITYTTQTVGYAGPSGRTKNSYDMDYFTEIYSYKAENIEGLRDDEPYVTDVGSYRGGLKFELVSVEFPNNPPQFYAKTWESICKQIYESSQFGEQIKKTGYYQEDLSEALSNFVTPEDKVYAIFNFVKSKTTWNGNYGKYIQNGVRKAYKDGVGNVADINLMLVSMLRYAGLDANPVLVSSRNNGVPLSPTSQGFNYVICTVEIPNKGTLVMDATEPYSSINELPPRAINWNGRIVKEDGFSSWIQLNSDRYQMQEYNLSLKISDEGKIN
;
A
#
# COMPACT_ATOMS: atom_id res chain seq x y z
N LEU A 1 51.35 -29.54 8.40
CA LEU A 1 50.28 -29.00 7.53
C LEU A 1 49.84 -27.64 8.12
N LEU A 2 50.32 -26.53 7.52
CA LEU A 2 49.87 -25.19 7.85
C LEU A 2 48.58 -24.90 7.06
N PHE A 3 47.46 -24.75 7.76
CA PHE A 3 46.22 -24.21 7.18
C PHE A 3 46.33 -22.67 7.16
N LEU A 4 46.56 -22.10 5.99
CA LEU A 4 46.41 -20.67 5.73
C LEU A 4 44.90 -20.37 5.67
N PHE A 5 44.34 -19.83 6.75
CA PHE A 5 43.03 -19.15 6.73
C PHE A 5 43.21 -17.82 5.97
N SER A 6 42.79 -17.78 4.72
CA SER A 6 42.59 -16.53 4.00
C SER A 6 41.38 -15.80 4.61
N ILE A 7 41.63 -14.82 5.47
CA ILE A 7 40.64 -13.86 5.92
C ILE A 7 40.33 -12.96 4.72
N SER A 8 39.27 -13.29 3.97
CA SER A 8 38.72 -12.37 3.00
C SER A 8 38.08 -11.20 3.77
N ASN A 9 38.80 -10.08 3.81
CA ASN A 9 38.24 -8.82 4.24
C ASN A 9 37.16 -8.42 3.23
N ASN A 10 35.91 -8.77 3.51
CA ASN A 10 34.79 -8.22 2.82
C ASN A 10 34.63 -6.74 3.23
N TYR A 11 35.33 -5.86 2.54
CA TYR A 11 35.04 -4.44 2.60
C TYR A 11 33.62 -4.24 2.02
N ALA A 12 32.67 -3.85 2.85
CA ALA A 12 31.36 -3.43 2.38
C ALA A 12 31.55 -2.35 1.30
N GLN A 13 31.11 -2.62 0.08
CA GLN A 13 31.29 -1.70 -1.04
C GLN A 13 30.53 -0.41 -0.78
N ASP A 14 31.24 0.75 -0.77
CA ASP A 14 30.62 2.07 -0.56
C ASP A 14 29.99 2.56 -1.88
N TYR A 15 28.67 2.37 -2.00
CA TYR A 15 27.89 2.78 -3.17
C TYR A 15 27.64 4.30 -3.19
N LYS A 16 28.55 5.04 -3.85
CA LYS A 16 28.37 6.49 -4.07
C LYS A 16 27.49 6.77 -5.28
N PHE A 17 26.40 7.54 -5.07
CA PHE A 17 25.51 7.92 -6.16
C PHE A 17 26.24 8.60 -7.31
N GLY A 18 25.94 8.18 -8.54
CA GLY A 18 26.53 8.71 -9.76
C GLY A 18 27.95 8.28 -10.06
N LYS A 19 28.50 7.32 -9.27
CA LYS A 19 29.82 6.68 -9.48
C LYS A 19 29.65 5.16 -9.49
N VAL A 20 29.90 4.55 -10.62
CA VAL A 20 29.86 3.10 -10.85
C VAL A 20 31.26 2.62 -11.19
N SER A 21 31.68 1.53 -10.60
CA SER A 21 32.97 0.91 -10.88
C SER A 21 32.93 0.09 -12.16
N LYS A 22 34.10 -0.15 -12.77
CA LYS A 22 34.21 -1.04 -13.91
C LYS A 22 33.81 -2.48 -13.56
N ALA A 23 34.16 -2.93 -12.35
CA ALA A 23 33.79 -4.25 -11.85
C ALA A 23 32.26 -4.46 -11.78
N GLU A 24 31.49 -3.43 -11.35
CA GLU A 24 30.02 -3.50 -11.37
C GLU A 24 29.46 -3.65 -12.79
N LEU A 25 30.12 -3.05 -13.80
CA LEU A 25 29.68 -3.15 -15.19
C LEU A 25 30.13 -4.47 -15.86
N GLU A 26 31.24 -5.02 -15.45
CA GLU A 26 31.78 -6.29 -15.95
C GLU A 26 31.14 -7.53 -15.32
N GLU A 27 30.43 -7.38 -14.18
CA GLU A 27 29.68 -8.45 -13.54
C GLU A 27 28.61 -9.01 -14.50
N THR A 28 28.73 -10.28 -14.91
CA THR A 28 27.88 -10.89 -15.95
C THR A 28 26.68 -11.64 -15.38
N PHE A 29 26.71 -12.02 -14.12
CA PHE A 29 25.59 -12.66 -13.40
C PHE A 29 25.74 -12.39 -11.90
N TYR A 30 24.65 -12.55 -11.17
CA TYR A 30 24.65 -12.47 -9.72
C TYR A 30 25.06 -13.81 -9.12
N GLU A 31 26.18 -13.85 -8.41
CA GLU A 31 26.77 -15.09 -7.93
C GLU A 31 25.84 -15.96 -7.07
N PRO A 32 25.08 -15.40 -6.09
CA PRO A 32 24.15 -16.21 -5.29
C PRO A 32 22.95 -16.75 -6.08
N ASP A 33 22.60 -16.11 -7.21
CA ASP A 33 21.54 -16.56 -8.12
C ASP A 33 21.89 -16.24 -9.58
N SER A 34 22.59 -17.16 -10.23
CA SER A 34 22.96 -17.02 -11.65
C SER A 34 21.78 -17.01 -12.61
N SER A 35 20.57 -17.38 -12.16
CA SER A 35 19.33 -17.31 -12.95
C SER A 35 18.74 -15.90 -13.02
N ALA A 36 19.06 -15.03 -12.06
CA ALA A 36 18.54 -13.68 -11.96
C ALA A 36 18.74 -12.87 -13.25
N SER A 37 17.70 -12.19 -13.70
CA SER A 37 17.76 -11.31 -14.87
C SER A 37 18.32 -9.92 -14.55
N ALA A 38 18.22 -9.53 -13.29
CA ALA A 38 18.76 -8.31 -12.71
C ALA A 38 18.92 -8.49 -11.20
N ALA A 39 19.67 -7.60 -10.55
CA ALA A 39 19.76 -7.53 -9.08
C ALA A 39 19.88 -6.07 -8.63
N TYR A 40 19.32 -5.78 -7.47
CA TYR A 40 19.70 -4.57 -6.75
C TYR A 40 21.12 -4.75 -6.20
N LEU A 41 22.07 -4.00 -6.72
CA LEU A 41 23.41 -3.93 -6.12
C LEU A 41 23.35 -3.18 -4.80
N TYR A 42 22.48 -2.16 -4.71
CA TYR A 42 22.30 -1.37 -3.51
C TYR A 42 20.85 -0.88 -3.35
N ARG A 43 20.31 -1.07 -2.16
CA ARG A 43 19.04 -0.53 -1.70
C ARG A 43 19.29 0.30 -0.46
N TYR A 44 19.16 1.62 -0.59
CA TYR A 44 19.27 2.55 0.52
C TYR A 44 17.98 3.30 0.72
N ARG A 45 17.54 3.37 1.98
CA ARG A 45 16.43 4.21 2.40
C ARG A 45 16.76 4.83 3.76
N LYS A 46 16.54 6.14 3.88
CA LYS A 46 16.58 6.83 5.17
C LYS A 46 15.28 7.62 5.33
N THR A 47 14.46 7.19 6.28
CA THR A 47 13.21 7.87 6.65
C THR A 47 13.42 8.58 7.97
N ALA A 48 13.16 9.89 8.03
CA ALA A 48 13.32 10.70 9.22
C ALA A 48 12.09 11.59 9.42
N ILE A 49 11.60 11.68 10.65
CA ILE A 49 10.63 12.68 11.07
C ILE A 49 11.43 13.88 11.58
N ASP A 50 11.36 15.01 10.89
CA ASP A 50 12.11 16.23 11.22
C ASP A 50 11.21 17.46 11.25
N TYR A 51 11.64 18.50 11.95
CA TYR A 51 10.90 19.74 12.12
C TYR A 51 11.26 20.77 11.04
N PHE A 52 10.23 21.34 10.41
CA PHE A 52 10.34 22.42 9.45
C PHE A 52 9.71 23.70 10.04
N PRO A 53 10.45 24.82 10.12
CA PRO A 53 9.92 26.05 10.65
C PRO A 53 8.68 26.55 9.88
N GLY A 54 7.58 26.74 10.60
CA GLY A 54 6.30 27.17 10.03
C GLY A 54 5.43 26.05 9.49
N GLU A 55 5.95 24.84 9.30
CA GLU A 55 5.24 23.70 8.72
C GLU A 55 5.08 22.54 9.71
N GLY A 56 5.84 22.53 10.81
CA GLY A 56 5.80 21.48 11.82
C GLY A 56 6.68 20.28 11.49
N PHE A 57 6.34 19.14 12.08
CA PHE A 57 7.05 17.89 11.82
C PHE A 57 6.59 17.27 10.51
N ARG A 58 7.54 17.02 9.62
CA ARG A 58 7.35 16.35 8.33
C ARG A 58 8.19 15.08 8.25
N MET A 59 7.83 14.20 7.38
CA MET A 59 8.63 13.02 7.08
C MET A 59 9.44 13.24 5.80
N ILE A 60 10.72 12.90 5.87
CA ILE A 60 11.65 12.93 4.74
C ILE A 60 12.13 11.51 4.51
N THR A 61 11.90 10.99 3.32
CA THR A 61 12.45 9.70 2.89
C THR A 61 13.45 9.91 1.77
N GLU A 62 14.72 9.61 2.03
CA GLU A 62 15.78 9.58 1.02
C GLU A 62 15.94 8.16 0.51
N ILE A 63 15.96 8.00 -0.82
CA ILE A 63 16.10 6.71 -1.50
C ILE A 63 17.29 6.78 -2.47
N HIS A 64 18.09 5.70 -2.49
CA HIS A 64 19.12 5.45 -3.49
C HIS A 64 19.07 3.99 -3.88
N ASN A 65 18.72 3.72 -5.13
CA ASN A 65 18.66 2.39 -5.70
C ASN A 65 19.67 2.25 -6.81
N ARG A 66 20.43 1.16 -6.81
CA ARG A 66 21.32 0.77 -7.90
C ARG A 66 20.96 -0.62 -8.37
N ILE A 67 20.66 -0.75 -9.67
CA ILE A 67 20.23 -2.01 -10.29
C ILE A 67 21.22 -2.40 -11.37
N LYS A 68 21.67 -3.65 -11.36
CA LYS A 68 22.43 -4.28 -12.44
C LYS A 68 21.49 -5.11 -13.31
N ILE A 69 21.55 -4.91 -14.61
CA ILE A 69 20.82 -5.69 -15.61
C ILE A 69 21.73 -6.76 -16.17
N TYR A 70 21.39 -8.04 -15.98
CA TYR A 70 22.19 -9.17 -16.48
C TYR A 70 21.66 -9.73 -17.80
N LYS A 71 20.33 -9.85 -17.94
CA LYS A 71 19.68 -10.50 -19.08
C LYS A 71 18.64 -9.59 -19.73
N LYS A 72 18.24 -9.90 -20.97
CA LYS A 72 17.21 -9.15 -21.70
C LYS A 72 15.89 -9.00 -20.94
N LYS A 73 15.48 -10.03 -20.17
CA LYS A 73 14.27 -9.97 -19.31
C LYS A 73 14.38 -8.85 -18.25
N GLY A 74 15.58 -8.57 -17.75
CA GLY A 74 15.83 -7.51 -16.76
C GLY A 74 15.64 -6.08 -17.31
N VAL A 75 15.69 -5.89 -18.62
CA VAL A 75 15.43 -4.57 -19.25
C VAL A 75 14.00 -4.08 -18.93
N GLY A 76 13.06 -4.96 -18.63
CA GLY A 76 11.74 -4.57 -18.14
C GLY A 76 11.73 -3.72 -16.84
N LEU A 77 12.86 -3.67 -16.11
CA LEU A 77 13.06 -2.82 -14.94
C LEU A 77 13.62 -1.41 -15.29
N ALA A 78 13.70 -1.08 -16.56
CA ALA A 78 14.23 0.21 -17.05
C ALA A 78 13.31 1.42 -16.78
N THR A 79 12.31 1.28 -15.95
CA THR A 79 11.46 2.39 -15.51
C THR A 79 11.25 2.30 -14.00
N GLU A 80 11.77 3.28 -13.27
CA GLU A 80 11.45 3.43 -11.86
C GLU A 80 10.07 4.11 -11.73
N THR A 81 9.25 3.57 -10.85
CA THR A 81 7.89 4.07 -10.59
C THR A 81 7.79 4.52 -9.13
N ILE A 82 7.60 5.83 -8.93
CA ILE A 82 7.54 6.43 -7.60
C ILE A 82 6.09 6.86 -7.35
N SER A 83 5.41 6.16 -6.44
CA SER A 83 4.07 6.55 -5.98
C SER A 83 4.20 7.60 -4.88
N TYR A 84 3.34 8.63 -4.90
CA TYR A 84 3.29 9.66 -3.90
C TYR A 84 1.86 10.16 -3.69
N TYR A 85 1.54 10.56 -2.46
CA TYR A 85 0.19 10.92 -2.06
C TYR A 85 -0.13 12.38 -2.48
N THR A 86 -1.19 12.54 -3.29
CA THR A 86 -1.63 13.83 -3.85
C THR A 86 -3.15 13.97 -3.72
N PRO A 87 -3.67 14.15 -2.51
CA PRO A 87 -5.09 14.38 -2.30
C PRO A 87 -5.53 15.70 -2.95
N LYS A 88 -6.86 15.91 -3.09
CA LYS A 88 -7.42 17.17 -3.61
C LYS A 88 -7.18 18.39 -2.69
N SER A 89 -6.58 18.19 -1.52
CA SER A 89 -6.15 19.24 -0.59
C SER A 89 -4.73 19.67 -0.88
N ASP A 90 -4.29 20.83 -0.35
CA ASP A 90 -2.95 21.38 -0.56
C ASP A 90 -1.80 20.64 0.16
N ASN A 91 -2.12 19.54 0.87
CA ASN A 91 -1.15 18.75 1.63
C ASN A 91 -0.60 17.58 0.80
N ASN A 92 0.05 17.89 -0.30
CA ASN A 92 0.65 16.89 -1.19
C ASN A 92 2.03 16.45 -0.69
N GLU A 93 2.38 15.21 -0.99
CA GLU A 93 3.77 14.77 -0.95
C GLU A 93 4.53 15.32 -2.15
N GLU A 94 5.83 15.55 -1.96
CA GLU A 94 6.69 16.14 -2.97
C GLU A 94 7.92 15.28 -3.23
N ILE A 95 8.19 14.99 -4.51
CA ILE A 95 9.42 14.33 -4.94
C ILE A 95 10.45 15.40 -5.30
N THR A 96 11.55 15.42 -4.55
CA THR A 96 12.62 16.41 -4.73
C THR A 96 13.97 15.75 -4.97
N SER A 97 14.94 16.52 -5.48
CA SER A 97 16.34 16.08 -5.68
C SER A 97 16.47 14.80 -6.54
N LEU A 98 15.50 14.53 -7.43
CA LEU A 98 15.51 13.38 -8.32
C LEU A 98 16.66 13.48 -9.31
N LYS A 99 17.49 12.44 -9.35
CA LYS A 99 18.58 12.25 -10.31
C LYS A 99 18.65 10.77 -10.67
N ALA A 100 18.80 10.47 -11.95
CA ALA A 100 18.92 9.10 -12.44
C ALA A 100 19.96 9.02 -13.58
N TYR A 101 20.65 7.89 -13.65
CA TYR A 101 21.68 7.63 -14.64
C TYR A 101 21.65 6.18 -15.11
N THR A 102 21.90 5.96 -16.37
CA THR A 102 22.30 4.66 -16.93
C THR A 102 23.81 4.68 -17.14
N PHE A 103 24.46 3.60 -16.73
CA PHE A 103 25.89 3.38 -16.95
C PHE A 103 26.07 2.15 -17.85
N ASN A 104 26.89 2.29 -18.88
CA ASN A 104 27.26 1.24 -19.82
C ASN A 104 28.79 1.14 -19.90
N LEU A 105 29.29 -0.04 -20.25
CA LEU A 105 30.68 -0.23 -20.61
C LEU A 105 30.77 -0.33 -22.15
N GLU A 106 31.46 0.63 -22.79
CA GLU A 106 31.62 0.69 -24.22
C GLU A 106 33.11 0.86 -24.55
N GLU A 107 33.65 -0.06 -25.35
CA GLU A 107 35.08 -0.08 -25.67
C GLU A 107 36.01 0.03 -24.45
N GLY A 108 35.59 -0.59 -23.33
CA GLY A 108 36.34 -0.56 -22.08
C GLY A 108 36.26 0.73 -21.26
N LYS A 109 35.44 1.72 -21.73
CA LYS A 109 35.18 3.00 -21.06
C LYS A 109 33.79 3.00 -20.45
N ILE A 110 33.65 3.66 -19.30
CA ILE A 110 32.34 3.87 -18.66
C ILE A 110 31.63 5.03 -19.33
N VAL A 111 30.50 4.73 -19.99
CA VAL A 111 29.58 5.70 -20.57
C VAL A 111 28.47 5.96 -19.58
N LYS A 112 28.19 7.24 -19.30
CA LYS A 112 27.17 7.68 -18.34
C LYS A 112 26.10 8.48 -19.09
N VAL A 113 24.88 7.99 -19.09
CA VAL A 113 23.71 8.66 -19.68
C VAL A 113 22.86 9.23 -18.55
N LYS A 114 22.63 10.53 -18.56
CA LYS A 114 21.77 11.22 -17.59
C LYS A 114 20.32 11.18 -18.07
N ILE A 115 19.40 10.88 -17.14
CA ILE A 115 17.97 11.00 -17.41
C ILE A 115 17.56 12.45 -17.12
N ASP A 116 17.01 13.13 -18.10
CA ASP A 116 16.54 14.50 -17.94
C ASP A 116 15.19 14.57 -17.24
N LYS A 117 14.93 15.69 -16.56
CA LYS A 117 13.65 15.93 -15.91
C LYS A 117 12.48 15.91 -16.90
N ASN A 118 12.72 16.36 -18.12
CA ASN A 118 11.71 16.39 -19.18
C ASN A 118 11.32 15.00 -19.67
N ASP A 119 12.16 13.98 -19.43
CA ASP A 119 11.88 12.59 -19.77
C ASP A 119 11.07 11.89 -18.66
N THR A 120 10.86 12.57 -17.51
CA THR A 120 10.03 12.05 -16.42
C THR A 120 8.62 12.63 -16.50
N PHE A 121 7.61 11.84 -16.20
CA PHE A 121 6.23 12.29 -16.27
C PHE A 121 5.41 11.79 -15.09
N ASP A 122 4.44 12.61 -14.70
CA ASP A 122 3.50 12.30 -13.65
C ASP A 122 2.20 11.78 -14.25
N GLU A 123 1.68 10.71 -13.69
CA GLU A 123 0.42 10.08 -14.03
C GLU A 123 -0.48 10.03 -12.79
N LYS A 124 -1.73 10.44 -12.92
CA LYS A 124 -2.69 10.35 -11.84
C LYS A 124 -3.21 8.90 -11.75
N LYS A 125 -2.86 8.21 -10.68
CA LYS A 125 -3.32 6.83 -10.43
C LYS A 125 -4.78 6.78 -9.97
N ASN A 126 -5.16 7.69 -9.08
CA ASN A 126 -6.52 7.87 -8.55
C ASN A 126 -6.64 9.25 -7.89
N ASP A 127 -7.73 9.51 -7.17
CA ASP A 127 -7.96 10.80 -6.52
C ASP A 127 -7.00 11.15 -5.37
N PHE A 128 -6.20 10.17 -4.91
CA PHE A 128 -5.31 10.32 -3.76
C PHE A 128 -3.83 10.10 -4.10
N TYR A 129 -3.52 9.41 -5.18
CA TYR A 129 -2.15 9.05 -5.54
C TYR A 129 -1.82 9.42 -6.97
N SER A 130 -0.63 9.97 -7.13
CA SER A 130 0.06 10.14 -8.40
C SER A 130 1.27 9.22 -8.48
N ILE A 131 1.72 8.95 -9.69
CA ILE A 131 2.89 8.14 -9.99
C ILE A 131 3.84 8.97 -10.83
N LYS A 132 5.08 9.12 -10.39
CA LYS A 132 6.17 9.62 -11.22
C LYS A 132 6.89 8.45 -11.87
N LYS A 133 6.92 8.42 -13.20
CA LYS A 133 7.67 7.46 -14.00
C LYS A 133 8.99 8.06 -14.44
N VAL A 134 10.08 7.33 -14.20
CA VAL A 134 11.45 7.71 -14.55
C VAL A 134 12.02 6.65 -15.49
N PRO A 135 11.84 6.76 -16.81
CA PRO A 135 12.40 5.82 -17.76
C PRO A 135 13.90 6.01 -17.89
N PHE A 136 14.65 4.93 -17.82
CA PHE A 136 16.08 4.93 -18.10
C PHE A 136 16.32 4.73 -19.59
N SER A 137 17.17 5.57 -20.18
CA SER A 137 17.57 5.48 -21.59
C SER A 137 18.77 4.55 -21.75
N GLU A 138 19.01 4.02 -22.96
CA GLU A 138 20.17 3.23 -23.35
C GLU A 138 20.41 1.98 -22.49
N VAL A 139 19.32 1.36 -22.01
CA VAL A 139 19.40 0.16 -21.15
C VAL A 139 19.57 -1.11 -21.98
N LYS A 140 20.60 -1.88 -21.66
CA LYS A 140 20.93 -3.17 -22.28
C LYS A 140 21.47 -4.16 -21.24
N PRO A 141 21.53 -5.45 -21.52
CA PRO A 141 22.26 -6.37 -20.66
C PRO A 141 23.69 -5.85 -20.41
N GLY A 142 24.11 -5.86 -19.14
CA GLY A 142 25.34 -5.25 -18.66
C GLY A 142 25.20 -3.83 -18.11
N SER A 143 24.10 -3.13 -18.35
CA SER A 143 23.85 -1.80 -17.80
C SER A 143 23.71 -1.79 -16.28
N VAL A 144 24.13 -0.68 -15.66
CA VAL A 144 23.83 -0.33 -14.27
C VAL A 144 22.97 0.92 -14.24
N LEU A 145 21.82 0.81 -13.58
CA LEU A 145 20.86 1.91 -13.35
C LEU A 145 21.08 2.46 -11.95
N ASP A 146 21.16 3.78 -11.80
CA ASP A 146 21.47 4.43 -10.52
C ASP A 146 20.51 5.62 -10.33
N ILE A 147 19.62 5.54 -9.33
CA ILE A 147 18.61 6.56 -9.05
C ILE A 147 18.65 7.00 -7.60
N LYS A 148 18.54 8.30 -7.38
CA LYS A 148 18.41 8.91 -6.05
C LYS A 148 17.33 9.98 -6.06
N TYR A 149 16.49 10.00 -5.02
CA TYR A 149 15.48 11.05 -4.81
C TYR A 149 15.13 11.19 -3.33
N LYS A 150 14.38 12.27 -3.02
CA LYS A 150 13.76 12.49 -1.72
C LYS A 150 12.26 12.63 -1.90
N LEU A 151 11.52 11.99 -1.01
CA LEU A 151 10.09 12.19 -0.82
C LEU A 151 9.88 12.98 0.47
N ILE A 152 9.22 14.12 0.40
CA ILE A 152 8.86 14.95 1.55
C ILE A 152 7.35 14.83 1.74
N SER A 153 6.96 14.35 2.92
CA SER A 153 5.55 14.11 3.27
C SER A 153 5.15 15.00 4.46
N PRO A 154 4.02 15.72 4.37
CA PRO A 154 3.45 16.43 5.52
C PRO A 154 2.86 15.48 6.58
N TYR A 155 2.80 14.18 6.28
CA TYR A 155 2.17 13.16 7.12
C TYR A 155 3.19 12.49 8.05
N SER A 156 3.71 13.21 9.05
CA SER A 156 4.72 12.71 10.00
C SER A 156 4.25 11.52 10.87
N LYS A 157 2.96 11.20 10.83
CA LYS A 157 2.35 10.11 11.59
C LYS A 157 2.25 8.78 10.81
N ILE A 158 2.64 8.77 9.54
CA ILE A 158 2.54 7.61 8.65
C ILE A 158 3.93 7.30 8.10
N ILE A 159 4.52 6.21 8.53
CA ILE A 159 5.78 5.68 7.97
C ILE A 159 5.40 4.55 7.01
N ASP A 160 5.78 4.69 5.73
CA ASP A 160 5.58 3.63 4.75
C ASP A 160 6.33 2.36 5.13
N ASP A 161 5.78 1.21 4.79
CA ASP A 161 6.39 -0.08 5.02
C ASP A 161 7.83 -0.12 4.50
N LEU A 162 8.71 -0.77 5.25
CA LEU A 162 10.03 -1.15 4.75
C LEU A 162 9.91 -2.50 4.06
N GLU A 163 10.26 -2.57 2.79
CA GLU A 163 10.35 -3.82 2.06
C GLU A 163 11.80 -4.29 2.01
N TYR A 164 12.06 -5.52 2.43
CA TYR A 164 13.39 -6.12 2.44
C TYR A 164 13.63 -7.04 1.24
N GLN A 165 12.58 -7.77 0.82
CA GLN A 165 12.61 -8.67 -0.33
C GLN A 165 11.83 -8.08 -1.51
N PHE A 166 12.34 -8.34 -2.71
CA PHE A 166 11.79 -7.86 -3.98
C PHE A 166 11.68 -9.01 -4.98
N GLN A 167 11.17 -8.72 -6.16
CA GLN A 167 11.12 -9.67 -7.27
C GLN A 167 12.51 -10.14 -7.74
N ILE A 168 13.51 -9.27 -7.58
CA ILE A 168 14.91 -9.55 -7.89
C ILE A 168 15.75 -9.53 -6.61
N PRO A 169 16.87 -10.26 -6.55
CA PRO A 169 17.72 -10.28 -5.37
C PRO A 169 18.34 -8.92 -5.04
N VAL A 170 18.73 -8.75 -3.77
CA VAL A 170 19.40 -7.55 -3.26
C VAL A 170 20.77 -7.91 -2.72
N LYS A 171 21.83 -7.36 -3.32
CA LYS A 171 23.22 -7.57 -2.89
C LYS A 171 23.51 -6.91 -1.56
N GLN A 172 23.09 -5.62 -1.40
CA GLN A 172 23.27 -4.88 -0.16
C GLN A 172 22.05 -3.99 0.13
N LEU A 173 21.48 -4.16 1.30
CA LEU A 173 20.39 -3.34 1.84
C LEU A 173 20.89 -2.54 3.04
N ASN A 174 20.60 -1.24 3.06
CA ASN A 174 20.95 -0.33 4.15
C ASN A 174 19.80 0.64 4.39
N TYR A 175 18.94 0.36 5.37
CA TYR A 175 17.80 1.19 5.72
C TYR A 175 17.97 1.82 7.10
N GLN A 176 17.52 3.06 7.24
CA GLN A 176 17.48 3.77 8.51
C GLN A 176 16.11 4.42 8.72
N VAL A 177 15.59 4.33 9.93
CA VAL A 177 14.39 5.05 10.35
C VAL A 177 14.73 5.85 11.60
N LEU A 178 14.53 7.16 11.54
CA LEU A 178 14.83 8.13 12.60
C LEU A 178 13.53 8.67 13.16
N ILE A 179 13.22 8.32 14.42
CA ILE A 179 11.96 8.62 15.07
C ILE A 179 12.21 9.47 16.31
N PRO A 180 11.67 10.70 16.40
CA PRO A 180 11.66 11.46 17.65
C PRO A 180 10.95 10.68 18.76
N SER A 181 11.51 10.68 19.96
CA SER A 181 11.08 9.82 21.09
C SER A 181 9.61 10.04 21.53
N PHE A 182 9.03 11.16 21.17
CA PHE A 182 7.62 11.46 21.44
C PHE A 182 6.64 10.86 20.41
N TYR A 183 7.12 10.25 19.31
CA TYR A 183 6.31 9.38 18.45
C TYR A 183 6.51 7.93 18.87
N LYS A 184 5.44 7.23 19.22
CA LYS A 184 5.47 5.81 19.57
C LYS A 184 4.87 4.99 18.45
N PHE A 185 5.69 4.13 17.84
CA PHE A 185 5.26 3.21 16.79
C PHE A 185 5.43 1.77 17.21
N ASN A 186 4.41 0.95 16.98
CA ASN A 186 4.56 -0.49 16.91
C ASN A 186 5.29 -0.85 15.61
N LYS A 187 6.16 -1.85 15.70
CA LYS A 187 6.91 -2.40 14.57
C LYS A 187 6.46 -3.84 14.36
N ILE A 188 5.83 -4.10 13.22
CA ILE A 188 5.20 -5.38 12.90
C ILE A 188 5.91 -5.98 11.70
N ASN A 189 6.51 -7.16 11.90
CA ASN A 189 7.16 -7.87 10.80
C ASN A 189 6.14 -8.35 9.77
N LYS A 190 6.52 -8.26 8.50
CA LYS A 190 5.78 -8.71 7.33
C LYS A 190 6.56 -9.83 6.63
N GLY A 191 5.84 -10.82 6.11
CA GLY A 191 6.44 -11.94 5.37
C GLY A 191 7.30 -12.86 6.23
N TYR A 192 8.29 -13.50 5.62
CA TYR A 192 9.11 -14.54 6.24
C TYR A 192 10.61 -14.22 6.34
N TYR A 193 11.04 -13.08 5.82
CA TYR A 193 12.42 -12.62 5.93
C TYR A 193 12.50 -11.43 6.90
N PHE A 194 13.27 -11.60 7.98
CA PHE A 194 13.36 -10.63 9.07
C PHE A 194 14.78 -10.06 9.20
N ILE A 195 14.85 -8.76 9.44
CA ILE A 195 16.09 -8.07 9.75
C ILE A 195 15.95 -7.41 11.13
N SER A 196 16.80 -7.82 12.07
CA SER A 196 16.87 -7.15 13.38
C SER A 196 17.62 -5.83 13.27
N PRO A 197 17.07 -4.71 13.74
CA PRO A 197 17.74 -3.43 13.68
C PRO A 197 18.82 -3.29 14.75
N LEU A 198 19.90 -2.58 14.41
CA LEU A 198 20.72 -1.90 15.41
C LEU A 198 19.98 -0.63 15.84
N VAL A 199 19.79 -0.45 17.15
CA VAL A 199 19.07 0.70 17.70
C VAL A 199 20.02 1.62 18.47
N GLU A 200 20.06 2.87 18.07
CA GLU A 200 20.86 3.90 18.70
C GLU A 200 19.96 5.07 19.13
N ARG A 201 20.37 5.80 20.15
CA ARG A 201 19.72 7.04 20.60
C ARG A 201 20.65 8.23 20.48
N LYS A 202 20.15 9.32 19.93
CA LYS A 202 20.86 10.57 19.79
C LYS A 202 20.07 11.71 20.43
N ASN A 203 20.75 12.55 21.20
CA ASN A 203 20.16 13.81 21.67
C ASN A 203 19.93 14.73 20.47
N THR A 204 18.77 15.32 20.41
CA THR A 204 18.34 16.24 19.36
C THR A 204 17.71 17.46 20.00
N SER A 205 18.13 18.65 19.59
CA SER A 205 17.49 19.90 19.93
C SER A 205 17.00 20.60 18.68
N LYS A 206 15.75 21.09 18.70
CA LYS A 206 15.15 21.80 17.57
C LYS A 206 14.52 23.08 18.06
N LYS A 207 14.82 24.19 17.36
CA LYS A 207 14.16 25.47 17.61
C LYS A 207 12.75 25.45 16.98
N ILE A 208 11.76 25.35 17.84
CA ILE A 208 10.34 25.36 17.45
C ILE A 208 9.90 26.83 17.36
N THR A 209 9.31 27.20 16.24
CA THR A 209 8.82 28.54 15.99
C THR A 209 7.31 28.52 15.81
N TYR A 210 6.58 29.38 16.50
CA TYR A 210 5.13 29.50 16.37
C TYR A 210 4.72 30.97 16.39
N THR A 211 3.58 31.29 15.80
CA THR A 211 3.05 32.65 15.75
C THR A 211 1.81 32.72 16.64
N THR A 212 1.85 33.63 17.63
CA THR A 212 0.71 34.00 18.45
C THR A 212 0.02 35.23 17.86
N GLN A 213 -1.31 35.19 17.78
CA GLN A 213 -2.12 36.33 17.41
C GLN A 213 -2.59 37.01 18.72
N THR A 214 -2.22 38.25 18.95
CA THR A 214 -2.73 39.04 20.07
C THR A 214 -4.05 39.66 19.67
N VAL A 215 -5.11 39.37 20.43
CA VAL A 215 -6.43 40.00 20.25
C VAL A 215 -6.50 41.23 21.16
N GLY A 216 -6.50 42.41 20.58
CA GLY A 216 -6.75 43.65 21.33
C GLY A 216 -8.25 43.89 21.49
N TYR A 217 -8.62 44.86 22.36
CA TYR A 217 -10.04 45.20 22.65
C TYR A 217 -10.84 45.65 21.42
N ALA A 218 -10.17 46.05 20.34
CA ALA A 218 -10.77 46.52 19.09
C ALA A 218 -10.51 45.55 17.87
N GLY A 219 -10.06 44.31 18.11
CA GLY A 219 -9.75 43.34 17.05
C GLY A 219 -8.29 42.85 17.08
N PRO A 220 -7.88 42.04 16.07
CA PRO A 220 -6.51 41.50 16.04
C PRO A 220 -5.47 42.60 15.93
N SER A 221 -4.66 42.79 16.97
CA SER A 221 -3.70 43.88 17.10
C SER A 221 -2.25 43.58 16.72
N GLY A 222 -1.95 42.29 16.40
CA GLY A 222 -0.60 41.95 15.97
C GLY A 222 -0.36 40.43 15.89
N ARG A 223 0.72 40.07 15.18
CA ARG A 223 1.28 38.74 15.15
C ARG A 223 2.66 38.74 15.75
N THR A 224 2.87 38.00 16.82
CA THR A 224 4.19 37.86 17.46
C THR A 224 4.75 36.48 17.14
N LYS A 225 5.97 36.47 16.60
CA LYS A 225 6.70 35.23 16.34
C LYS A 225 7.51 34.86 17.57
N ASN A 226 7.19 33.74 18.18
CA ASN A 226 7.85 33.20 19.36
C ASN A 226 8.65 31.94 18.97
N SER A 227 9.69 31.62 19.76
CA SER A 227 10.43 30.38 19.59
C SER A 227 10.90 29.84 20.93
N TYR A 228 11.02 28.52 21.03
CA TYR A 228 11.66 27.83 22.14
C TYR A 228 12.47 26.63 21.61
N ASP A 229 13.49 26.22 22.37
CA ASP A 229 14.24 25.02 22.04
C ASP A 229 13.52 23.79 22.63
N MET A 230 13.29 22.80 21.81
CA MET A 230 12.69 21.54 22.20
C MET A 230 13.74 20.44 22.13
N ASP A 231 14.11 19.93 23.31
CA ASP A 231 15.06 18.84 23.46
C ASP A 231 14.33 17.51 23.52
N TYR A 232 14.81 16.53 22.76
CA TYR A 232 14.27 15.17 22.73
C TYR A 232 15.32 14.17 22.25
N PHE A 233 15.07 12.88 22.47
CA PHE A 233 15.87 11.84 21.87
C PHE A 233 15.32 11.47 20.49
N THR A 234 16.22 11.22 19.53
CA THR A 234 15.89 10.56 18.28
C THR A 234 16.36 9.12 18.36
N GLU A 235 15.44 8.18 18.18
CA GLU A 235 15.74 6.76 18.04
C GLU A 235 16.08 6.46 16.58
N ILE A 236 17.23 5.83 16.35
CA ILE A 236 17.77 5.50 15.03
C ILE A 236 17.74 3.97 14.91
N TYR A 237 16.87 3.46 14.05
CA TYR A 237 16.77 2.04 13.71
C TYR A 237 17.51 1.80 12.42
N SER A 238 18.61 1.04 12.47
CA SER A 238 19.43 0.70 11.30
C SER A 238 19.26 -0.77 10.94
N TYR A 239 18.76 -1.03 9.73
CA TYR A 239 18.53 -2.35 9.16
C TYR A 239 19.56 -2.58 8.05
N LYS A 240 20.41 -3.58 8.17
CA LYS A 240 21.43 -3.93 7.17
C LYS A 240 21.37 -5.42 6.88
N ALA A 241 21.43 -5.77 5.62
CA ALA A 241 21.52 -7.14 5.16
C ALA A 241 22.23 -7.22 3.81
N GLU A 242 22.76 -8.38 3.50
CA GLU A 242 23.44 -8.68 2.26
C GLU A 242 22.89 -9.97 1.65
N ASN A 243 22.96 -10.09 0.33
CA ASN A 243 22.58 -11.28 -0.43
C ASN A 243 21.16 -11.78 -0.11
N ILE A 244 20.18 -10.86 -0.12
CA ILE A 244 18.78 -11.21 0.07
C ILE A 244 18.24 -11.82 -1.22
N GLU A 245 17.67 -13.01 -1.11
CA GLU A 245 17.08 -13.72 -2.24
C GLU A 245 15.88 -12.97 -2.82
N GLY A 246 15.76 -12.98 -4.13
CA GLY A 246 14.57 -12.49 -4.83
C GLY A 246 13.40 -13.46 -4.71
N LEU A 247 12.22 -12.95 -4.43
CA LEU A 247 10.99 -13.73 -4.44
C LEU A 247 10.13 -13.26 -5.63
N ARG A 248 10.10 -14.10 -6.69
CA ARG A 248 9.46 -13.74 -7.96
C ARG A 248 7.94 -13.76 -7.87
N ASP A 249 7.27 -12.97 -8.72
CA ASP A 249 5.80 -12.90 -8.76
C ASP A 249 5.17 -14.13 -9.42
N ASP A 250 5.95 -14.93 -10.14
CA ASP A 250 5.52 -16.15 -10.85
C ASP A 250 5.71 -17.43 -10.02
N GLU A 251 5.77 -17.33 -8.68
CA GLU A 251 5.83 -18.49 -7.79
C GLU A 251 4.56 -19.34 -7.93
N PRO A 252 4.69 -20.63 -8.25
CA PRO A 252 3.54 -21.52 -8.44
C PRO A 252 2.81 -21.72 -7.10
N TYR A 253 1.49 -21.85 -7.17
CA TYR A 253 0.59 -22.10 -6.03
C TYR A 253 0.54 -21.00 -4.97
N VAL A 254 1.13 -19.83 -5.22
CA VAL A 254 1.09 -18.66 -4.36
C VAL A 254 0.16 -17.62 -4.96
N THR A 255 -0.90 -17.26 -4.25
CA THR A 255 -1.91 -16.30 -4.74
C THR A 255 -1.47 -14.85 -4.63
N ASP A 256 -0.60 -14.54 -3.69
CA ASP A 256 0.01 -13.21 -3.51
C ASP A 256 1.40 -13.34 -2.90
N VAL A 257 2.40 -13.23 -3.72
CA VAL A 257 3.82 -13.31 -3.32
C VAL A 257 4.19 -12.12 -2.42
N GLY A 258 3.54 -10.96 -2.59
CA GLY A 258 3.79 -9.78 -1.79
C GLY A 258 3.61 -9.99 -0.29
N SER A 259 2.66 -10.84 0.11
CA SER A 259 2.42 -11.21 1.51
C SER A 259 3.53 -12.07 2.13
N TYR A 260 4.35 -12.74 1.31
CA TYR A 260 5.47 -13.57 1.76
C TYR A 260 6.79 -12.80 1.80
N ARG A 261 6.91 -11.70 1.06
CA ARG A 261 8.12 -10.87 1.04
C ARG A 261 8.36 -10.22 2.39
N GLY A 262 9.59 -10.35 2.86
CA GLY A 262 10.02 -9.79 4.13
C GLY A 262 9.97 -8.28 4.15
N GLY A 263 9.56 -7.72 5.29
CA GLY A 263 9.44 -6.30 5.49
C GLY A 263 9.05 -5.92 6.91
N LEU A 264 8.79 -4.63 7.13
CA LEU A 264 8.37 -4.09 8.42
C LEU A 264 7.31 -3.01 8.23
N LYS A 265 6.20 -3.12 8.97
CA LYS A 265 5.17 -2.09 9.07
C LYS A 265 5.36 -1.26 10.33
N PHE A 266 5.02 0.02 10.23
CA PHE A 266 5.00 0.94 11.36
C PHE A 266 3.55 1.38 11.63
N GLU A 267 3.08 1.17 12.86
CA GLU A 267 1.77 1.62 13.29
C GLU A 267 1.90 2.62 14.43
N LEU A 268 1.39 3.84 14.23
CA LEU A 268 1.43 4.87 15.26
C LEU A 268 0.52 4.49 16.43
N VAL A 269 1.11 4.45 17.63
CA VAL A 269 0.42 4.18 18.90
C VAL A 269 0.04 5.47 19.60
N SER A 270 1.00 6.36 19.81
CA SER A 270 0.78 7.64 20.47
C SER A 270 1.75 8.71 19.98
N VAL A 271 1.37 9.96 20.20
CA VAL A 271 2.23 11.13 20.12
C VAL A 271 2.22 11.84 21.47
N GLU A 272 3.39 11.95 22.09
CA GLU A 272 3.59 12.41 23.47
C GLU A 272 4.50 13.63 23.49
N PHE A 273 4.05 14.74 22.91
CA PHE A 273 4.84 15.99 22.93
C PHE A 273 5.10 16.47 24.35
N PRO A 274 6.32 16.96 24.65
CA PRO A 274 6.63 17.56 25.94
C PRO A 274 5.58 18.61 26.34
N ASN A 275 5.12 18.56 27.58
CA ASN A 275 4.14 19.47 28.18
C ASN A 275 2.74 19.46 27.55
N ASN A 276 2.40 18.43 26.73
CA ASN A 276 1.06 18.20 26.21
C ASN A 276 0.54 16.84 26.65
N PRO A 277 -0.79 16.68 26.81
CA PRO A 277 -1.38 15.39 27.05
C PRO A 277 -1.07 14.41 25.89
N PRO A 278 -0.78 13.14 26.18
CA PRO A 278 -0.57 12.14 25.14
C PRO A 278 -1.79 12.00 24.24
N GLN A 279 -1.55 11.90 22.92
CA GLN A 279 -2.57 11.60 21.94
C GLN A 279 -2.42 10.13 21.51
N PHE A 280 -3.41 9.31 21.81
CA PHE A 280 -3.42 7.88 21.45
C PHE A 280 -4.17 7.66 20.13
N TYR A 281 -3.59 6.87 19.23
CA TYR A 281 -4.10 6.59 17.87
C TYR A 281 -4.55 5.14 17.69
N ALA A 282 -3.77 4.18 18.17
CA ALA A 282 -4.16 2.78 18.15
C ALA A 282 -4.78 2.39 19.51
N LYS A 283 -5.96 1.81 19.50
CA LYS A 283 -6.70 1.50 20.72
C LYS A 283 -7.19 0.05 20.73
N THR A 284 -8.43 -0.16 20.33
CA THR A 284 -9.06 -1.46 20.22
C THR A 284 -9.67 -1.60 18.83
N TRP A 285 -9.97 -2.83 18.43
CA TRP A 285 -10.68 -3.08 17.17
C TRP A 285 -12.02 -2.35 17.15
N GLU A 286 -12.73 -2.31 18.28
CA GLU A 286 -14.02 -1.64 18.44
C GLU A 286 -13.90 -0.13 18.20
N SER A 287 -12.87 0.52 18.78
CA SER A 287 -12.66 1.95 18.59
C SER A 287 -12.29 2.32 17.15
N ILE A 288 -11.54 1.46 16.48
CA ILE A 288 -11.20 1.64 15.06
C ILE A 288 -12.42 1.43 14.17
N CYS A 289 -13.17 0.36 14.41
CA CYS A 289 -14.39 0.07 13.66
C CYS A 289 -15.44 1.18 13.85
N LYS A 290 -15.60 1.67 15.07
CA LYS A 290 -16.46 2.82 15.36
C LYS A 290 -16.02 4.06 14.57
N GLN A 291 -14.73 4.40 14.61
CA GLN A 291 -14.19 5.53 13.85
C GLN A 291 -14.40 5.39 12.33
N ILE A 292 -14.25 4.18 11.78
CA ILE A 292 -14.52 3.90 10.37
C ILE A 292 -16.00 4.07 10.07
N TYR A 293 -16.88 3.53 10.93
CA TYR A 293 -18.33 3.62 10.74
C TYR A 293 -18.84 5.06 10.83
N GLU A 294 -18.35 5.87 11.74
CA GLU A 294 -18.70 7.27 11.92
C GLU A 294 -18.23 8.18 10.77
N SER A 295 -17.38 7.68 9.87
CA SER A 295 -16.90 8.45 8.72
C SER A 295 -18.04 8.76 7.72
N SER A 296 -18.06 9.99 7.23
CA SER A 296 -18.94 10.40 6.13
C SER A 296 -18.72 9.63 4.82
N GLN A 297 -17.56 8.97 4.72
CA GLN A 297 -17.18 8.13 3.56
C GLN A 297 -17.56 6.65 3.75
N PHE A 298 -18.22 6.28 4.87
CA PHE A 298 -18.62 4.91 5.19
C PHE A 298 -20.04 4.84 5.71
N GLY A 299 -20.30 4.98 7.01
CA GLY A 299 -21.62 4.79 7.62
C GLY A 299 -22.67 5.79 7.16
N GLU A 300 -22.31 7.05 6.94
CA GLU A 300 -23.18 8.07 6.34
C GLU A 300 -23.69 7.68 4.93
N GLN A 301 -22.91 6.88 4.21
CA GLN A 301 -23.32 6.42 2.87
C GLN A 301 -24.43 5.37 2.95
N ILE A 302 -24.38 4.50 3.96
CA ILE A 302 -25.39 3.45 4.20
C ILE A 302 -26.76 4.07 4.51
N LYS A 303 -26.80 5.24 5.17
CA LYS A 303 -28.04 5.95 5.53
C LYS A 303 -28.75 6.62 4.35
N LYS A 304 -28.07 6.76 3.21
CA LYS A 304 -28.65 7.40 2.01
C LYS A 304 -29.54 6.41 1.26
N THR A 305 -30.84 6.65 1.23
CA THR A 305 -31.82 5.72 0.61
C THR A 305 -32.57 6.31 -0.58
N GLY A 306 -32.85 7.60 -0.60
CA GLY A 306 -33.77 8.25 -1.55
C GLY A 306 -33.42 8.13 -3.05
N TYR A 307 -32.24 7.63 -3.41
CA TYR A 307 -31.81 7.52 -4.81
C TYR A 307 -32.18 6.19 -5.49
N TYR A 308 -32.64 5.20 -4.71
CA TYR A 308 -33.00 3.88 -5.22
C TYR A 308 -34.38 3.39 -4.77
N GLN A 309 -35.09 4.12 -3.91
CA GLN A 309 -36.30 3.63 -3.25
C GLN A 309 -37.40 3.20 -4.23
N GLU A 310 -37.66 3.98 -5.27
CA GLU A 310 -38.67 3.66 -6.28
C GLU A 310 -38.27 2.40 -7.07
N ASP A 311 -37.08 2.39 -7.65
CA ASP A 311 -36.58 1.27 -8.45
C ASP A 311 -36.52 -0.03 -7.62
N LEU A 312 -36.08 0.07 -6.36
CA LEU A 312 -35.97 -1.09 -5.48
C LEU A 312 -37.33 -1.62 -5.05
N SER A 313 -38.29 -0.72 -4.75
CA SER A 313 -39.66 -1.13 -4.37
C SER A 313 -40.35 -1.86 -5.52
N GLU A 314 -40.17 -1.41 -6.75
CA GLU A 314 -40.68 -2.09 -7.95
C GLU A 314 -40.00 -3.48 -8.11
N ALA A 315 -38.68 -3.53 -8.00
CA ALA A 315 -37.90 -4.76 -8.11
C ALA A 315 -38.29 -5.82 -7.06
N LEU A 316 -38.73 -5.38 -5.86
CA LEU A 316 -39.07 -6.28 -4.74
C LEU A 316 -40.56 -6.64 -4.67
N SER A 317 -41.41 -6.12 -5.55
CA SER A 317 -42.87 -6.25 -5.48
C SER A 317 -43.39 -7.70 -5.39
N ASN A 318 -42.64 -8.66 -5.96
CA ASN A 318 -42.99 -10.07 -6.00
C ASN A 318 -42.23 -10.95 -4.99
N PHE A 319 -41.34 -10.37 -4.17
CA PHE A 319 -40.50 -11.13 -3.25
C PHE A 319 -40.96 -10.93 -1.80
N VAL A 320 -41.40 -12.01 -1.16
CA VAL A 320 -42.01 -11.99 0.18
C VAL A 320 -41.01 -12.47 1.25
N THR A 321 -40.27 -13.57 0.97
CA THR A 321 -39.39 -14.15 1.96
C THR A 321 -38.09 -13.33 2.14
N PRO A 322 -37.49 -13.31 3.32
CA PRO A 322 -36.20 -12.66 3.53
C PRO A 322 -35.13 -13.13 2.53
N GLU A 323 -35.08 -14.42 2.25
CA GLU A 323 -34.11 -15.00 1.32
C GLU A 323 -34.31 -14.50 -0.11
N ASP A 324 -35.54 -14.50 -0.60
CA ASP A 324 -35.84 -14.04 -1.96
C ASP A 324 -35.46 -12.56 -2.11
N LYS A 325 -35.74 -11.75 -1.07
CA LYS A 325 -35.33 -10.35 -1.06
C LYS A 325 -33.82 -10.19 -1.10
N VAL A 326 -33.04 -11.00 -0.36
CA VAL A 326 -31.57 -10.96 -0.43
C VAL A 326 -31.07 -11.26 -1.84
N TYR A 327 -31.56 -12.33 -2.49
CA TYR A 327 -31.19 -12.67 -3.86
C TYR A 327 -31.57 -11.56 -4.85
N ALA A 328 -32.77 -11.02 -4.73
CA ALA A 328 -33.26 -9.97 -5.62
C ALA A 328 -32.41 -8.68 -5.48
N ILE A 329 -32.11 -8.25 -4.24
CA ILE A 329 -31.31 -7.04 -3.98
C ILE A 329 -29.86 -7.24 -4.44
N PHE A 330 -29.27 -8.39 -4.17
CA PHE A 330 -27.91 -8.68 -4.60
C PHE A 330 -27.76 -8.61 -6.12
N ASN A 331 -28.67 -9.25 -6.86
CA ASN A 331 -28.68 -9.19 -8.32
C ASN A 331 -29.03 -7.78 -8.84
N PHE A 332 -29.94 -7.07 -8.16
CA PHE A 332 -30.28 -5.71 -8.51
C PHE A 332 -29.05 -4.78 -8.45
N VAL A 333 -28.27 -4.81 -7.35
CA VAL A 333 -27.05 -4.01 -7.24
C VAL A 333 -26.03 -4.38 -8.32
N LYS A 334 -25.83 -5.67 -8.60
CA LYS A 334 -24.94 -6.15 -9.67
C LYS A 334 -25.39 -5.69 -11.07
N SER A 335 -26.69 -5.58 -11.30
CA SER A 335 -27.22 -5.08 -12.58
C SER A 335 -27.09 -3.58 -12.75
N LYS A 336 -27.08 -2.83 -11.65
CA LYS A 336 -27.05 -1.35 -11.63
C LYS A 336 -25.65 -0.77 -11.64
N THR A 337 -24.65 -1.51 -11.12
CA THR A 337 -23.32 -0.93 -10.88
C THR A 337 -22.21 -1.91 -11.19
N THR A 338 -21.25 -1.49 -11.98
CA THR A 338 -20.04 -2.26 -12.33
C THR A 338 -18.85 -1.76 -11.53
N TRP A 339 -17.99 -2.68 -11.08
CA TRP A 339 -16.76 -2.36 -10.37
C TRP A 339 -15.70 -1.75 -11.33
N ASN A 340 -15.09 -0.65 -10.90
CA ASN A 340 -14.09 0.10 -11.66
C ASN A 340 -12.63 -0.40 -11.47
N GLY A 341 -12.42 -1.53 -10.78
CA GLY A 341 -11.09 -2.07 -10.48
C GLY A 341 -10.42 -1.48 -9.24
N ASN A 342 -10.97 -0.42 -8.62
CA ASN A 342 -10.37 0.22 -7.45
C ASN A 342 -10.81 -0.43 -6.15
N TYR A 343 -9.85 -0.76 -5.30
CA TYR A 343 -10.07 -1.17 -3.93
C TYR A 343 -10.34 0.05 -3.04
N GLY A 344 -10.99 -0.17 -1.91
CA GLY A 344 -11.23 0.83 -0.89
C GLY A 344 -12.24 0.36 0.14
N LYS A 345 -11.99 0.64 1.44
CA LYS A 345 -13.02 0.54 2.47
C LYS A 345 -13.93 1.77 2.47
N TYR A 346 -13.44 2.88 1.93
CA TYR A 346 -14.18 4.13 1.77
C TYR A 346 -14.63 4.34 0.33
N ILE A 347 -15.74 5.07 0.17
CA ILE A 347 -16.26 5.44 -1.13
C ILE A 347 -15.26 6.27 -1.94
N GLN A 348 -15.33 6.11 -3.25
CA GLN A 348 -14.57 6.95 -4.20
C GLN A 348 -15.45 8.07 -4.77
N ASN A 349 -16.62 7.73 -5.25
CA ASN A 349 -17.56 8.65 -5.88
C ASN A 349 -18.79 8.97 -5.01
N GLY A 350 -19.09 8.09 -4.04
CA GLY A 350 -20.31 8.10 -3.25
C GLY A 350 -21.43 7.27 -3.86
N VAL A 351 -22.20 6.59 -3.01
CA VAL A 351 -23.23 5.62 -3.42
C VAL A 351 -24.25 6.18 -4.42
N ARG A 352 -24.66 7.44 -4.27
CA ARG A 352 -25.61 8.08 -5.19
C ARG A 352 -25.03 8.26 -6.60
N LYS A 353 -23.79 8.73 -6.66
CA LYS A 353 -23.12 8.96 -7.93
C LYS A 353 -22.80 7.64 -8.61
N ALA A 354 -22.31 6.65 -7.85
CA ALA A 354 -22.04 5.31 -8.37
C ALA A 354 -23.31 4.66 -8.94
N TYR A 355 -24.45 4.79 -8.26
CA TYR A 355 -25.76 4.31 -8.75
C TYR A 355 -26.17 4.99 -10.06
N LYS A 356 -26.03 6.32 -10.14
CA LYS A 356 -26.38 7.10 -11.33
C LYS A 356 -25.48 6.80 -12.53
N ASP A 357 -24.17 6.69 -12.29
CA ASP A 357 -23.17 6.53 -13.35
C ASP A 357 -23.00 5.04 -13.74
N GLY A 358 -23.57 4.10 -12.97
CA GLY A 358 -23.44 2.66 -13.20
C GLY A 358 -22.05 2.10 -12.90
N VAL A 359 -21.20 2.86 -12.19
CA VAL A 359 -19.79 2.48 -11.96
C VAL A 359 -19.32 3.00 -10.59
N GLY A 360 -18.63 2.13 -9.82
CA GLY A 360 -18.12 2.50 -8.49
C GLY A 360 -16.92 1.66 -8.05
N ASN A 361 -16.26 2.10 -6.95
CA ASN A 361 -15.26 1.27 -6.29
C ASN A 361 -15.94 0.21 -5.39
N VAL A 362 -15.14 -0.61 -4.72
CA VAL A 362 -15.63 -1.66 -3.81
C VAL A 362 -16.61 -1.11 -2.77
N ALA A 363 -16.29 0.02 -2.13
CA ALA A 363 -17.12 0.60 -1.08
C ALA A 363 -18.38 1.26 -1.63
N ASP A 364 -18.30 1.93 -2.78
CA ASP A 364 -19.49 2.49 -3.44
C ASP A 364 -20.56 1.41 -3.67
N ILE A 365 -20.15 0.22 -4.11
CA ILE A 365 -21.05 -0.89 -4.46
C ILE A 365 -21.55 -1.63 -3.21
N ASN A 366 -20.64 -2.06 -2.33
CA ASN A 366 -21.02 -2.92 -1.21
C ASN A 366 -21.70 -2.15 -0.06
N LEU A 367 -21.40 -0.85 0.16
CA LEU A 367 -22.18 -0.03 1.09
C LEU A 367 -23.57 0.28 0.55
N MET A 368 -23.74 0.39 -0.77
CA MET A 368 -25.06 0.46 -1.43
C MET A 368 -25.86 -0.82 -1.19
N LEU A 369 -25.22 -2.00 -1.34
CA LEU A 369 -25.84 -3.29 -1.05
C LEU A 369 -26.33 -3.36 0.41
N VAL A 370 -25.49 -2.99 1.38
CA VAL A 370 -25.88 -2.91 2.81
C VAL A 370 -27.07 -1.97 3.00
N SER A 371 -27.06 -0.79 2.37
CA SER A 371 -28.14 0.20 2.46
C SER A 371 -29.49 -0.36 1.95
N MET A 372 -29.48 -1.01 0.79
CA MET A 372 -30.69 -1.58 0.18
C MET A 372 -31.26 -2.76 0.97
N LEU A 373 -30.39 -3.63 1.52
CA LEU A 373 -30.82 -4.74 2.38
C LEU A 373 -31.45 -4.23 3.67
N ARG A 374 -30.86 -3.21 4.31
CA ARG A 374 -31.44 -2.57 5.50
C ARG A 374 -32.78 -1.88 5.20
N TYR A 375 -32.88 -1.22 4.06
CA TYR A 375 -34.14 -0.62 3.61
C TYR A 375 -35.25 -1.65 3.44
N ALA A 376 -34.93 -2.86 3.01
CA ALA A 376 -35.85 -4.00 2.89
C ALA A 376 -36.18 -4.68 4.24
N GLY A 377 -35.65 -4.17 5.38
CA GLY A 377 -35.90 -4.67 6.73
C GLY A 377 -34.99 -5.84 7.15
N LEU A 378 -33.87 -6.05 6.47
CA LEU A 378 -32.93 -7.15 6.77
C LEU A 378 -31.76 -6.66 7.66
N ASP A 379 -31.27 -7.53 8.56
CA ASP A 379 -30.09 -7.23 9.40
C ASP A 379 -28.80 -7.40 8.57
N ALA A 380 -28.49 -6.38 7.80
CA ALA A 380 -27.31 -6.34 6.97
C ALA A 380 -26.22 -5.43 7.56
N ASN A 381 -24.98 -5.89 7.50
CA ASN A 381 -23.84 -5.19 8.08
C ASN A 381 -22.64 -5.18 7.12
N PRO A 382 -21.86 -4.08 7.05
CA PRO A 382 -20.61 -4.06 6.31
C PRO A 382 -19.55 -4.89 7.05
N VAL A 383 -18.68 -5.53 6.27
CA VAL A 383 -17.52 -6.27 6.77
C VAL A 383 -16.26 -5.68 6.20
N LEU A 384 -15.40 -5.17 7.06
CA LEU A 384 -14.06 -4.72 6.67
C LEU A 384 -13.20 -5.93 6.33
N VAL A 385 -12.56 -5.87 5.17
CA VAL A 385 -11.69 -6.94 4.67
C VAL A 385 -10.33 -6.37 4.32
N SER A 386 -9.29 -7.11 4.63
CA SER A 386 -7.96 -6.91 4.07
C SER A 386 -7.84 -7.81 2.84
N SER A 387 -7.68 -7.24 1.66
CA SER A 387 -7.47 -8.05 0.47
C SER A 387 -6.14 -8.82 0.55
N ARG A 388 -5.99 -9.91 -0.22
CA ARG A 388 -4.80 -10.77 -0.14
C ARG A 388 -3.49 -10.02 -0.28
N ASN A 389 -3.42 -9.06 -1.18
CA ASN A 389 -2.22 -8.22 -1.40
C ASN A 389 -2.01 -7.12 -0.34
N ASN A 390 -2.90 -6.97 0.63
CA ASN A 390 -2.76 -6.03 1.73
C ASN A 390 -2.23 -6.69 3.02
N GLY A 391 -2.08 -8.01 3.01
CA GLY A 391 -1.66 -8.80 4.17
C GLY A 391 -2.77 -8.99 5.22
N VAL A 392 -2.42 -9.49 6.39
CA VAL A 392 -3.35 -9.79 7.47
C VAL A 392 -3.16 -8.77 8.60
N PRO A 393 -4.21 -8.03 9.02
CA PRO A 393 -4.11 -7.09 10.12
C PRO A 393 -4.07 -7.84 11.47
N LEU A 394 -2.87 -8.03 12.03
CA LEU A 394 -2.64 -8.76 13.27
C LEU A 394 -2.87 -7.91 14.53
N SER A 395 -2.90 -6.59 14.40
CA SER A 395 -3.14 -5.64 15.48
C SER A 395 -4.20 -4.62 15.09
N PRO A 396 -4.88 -3.97 16.07
CA PRO A 396 -5.88 -2.94 15.79
C PRO A 396 -5.29 -1.77 15.00
N THR A 397 -5.65 -1.66 13.73
CA THR A 397 -5.18 -0.60 12.83
C THR A 397 -6.28 -0.15 11.88
N SER A 398 -6.38 1.15 11.62
CA SER A 398 -7.29 1.69 10.63
C SER A 398 -6.84 1.41 9.19
N GLN A 399 -5.55 1.17 8.98
CA GLN A 399 -4.96 0.93 7.65
C GLN A 399 -4.97 -0.54 7.25
N GLY A 400 -5.24 -1.46 8.20
CA GLY A 400 -5.23 -2.90 7.96
C GLY A 400 -6.34 -3.41 7.04
N PHE A 401 -7.30 -2.56 6.67
CA PHE A 401 -8.40 -2.90 5.79
C PHE A 401 -8.42 -2.00 4.56
N ASN A 402 -8.50 -2.60 3.39
CA ASN A 402 -8.56 -1.90 2.11
C ASN A 402 -9.75 -2.33 1.24
N TYR A 403 -10.69 -3.08 1.82
CA TYR A 403 -11.84 -3.65 1.12
C TYR A 403 -13.04 -3.71 2.06
N VAL A 404 -14.25 -3.79 1.54
CA VAL A 404 -15.50 -3.99 2.28
C VAL A 404 -16.43 -4.90 1.52
N ILE A 405 -17.06 -5.85 2.23
CA ILE A 405 -18.13 -6.72 1.71
C ILE A 405 -19.37 -6.55 2.58
N CYS A 406 -20.42 -7.28 2.25
CA CYS A 406 -21.69 -7.26 2.98
C CYS A 406 -21.96 -8.60 3.64
N THR A 407 -22.54 -8.55 4.87
CA THR A 407 -23.21 -9.69 5.48
C THR A 407 -24.67 -9.38 5.73
N VAL A 408 -25.50 -10.42 5.78
CA VAL A 408 -26.89 -10.36 6.22
C VAL A 408 -27.21 -11.57 7.08
N GLU A 409 -27.87 -11.34 8.21
CA GLU A 409 -28.35 -12.41 9.09
C GLU A 409 -29.74 -12.86 8.65
N ILE A 410 -29.90 -14.16 8.37
CA ILE A 410 -31.19 -14.76 8.03
C ILE A 410 -31.62 -15.71 9.16
N PRO A 411 -32.81 -15.53 9.74
CA PRO A 411 -33.32 -16.40 10.77
C PRO A 411 -33.27 -17.89 10.34
N ASN A 412 -32.72 -18.75 11.18
CA ASN A 412 -32.55 -20.19 10.98
C ASN A 412 -31.58 -20.61 9.86
N LYS A 413 -30.91 -19.68 9.16
CA LYS A 413 -29.90 -19.96 8.14
C LYS A 413 -28.53 -19.39 8.45
N GLY A 414 -28.45 -18.47 9.42
CA GLY A 414 -27.20 -17.84 9.83
C GLY A 414 -26.78 -16.68 8.92
N THR A 415 -25.49 -16.37 8.98
CA THR A 415 -24.88 -15.24 8.29
C THR A 415 -24.56 -15.61 6.83
N LEU A 416 -25.12 -14.86 5.91
CA LEU A 416 -24.75 -14.90 4.50
C LEU A 416 -23.70 -13.81 4.20
N VAL A 417 -22.69 -14.12 3.38
CA VAL A 417 -21.66 -13.18 2.92
C VAL A 417 -21.82 -12.88 1.44
N MET A 418 -21.60 -11.60 1.05
CA MET A 418 -21.86 -11.15 -0.32
C MET A 418 -20.85 -10.09 -0.74
N ASP A 419 -20.44 -10.17 -2.01
CA ASP A 419 -19.64 -9.14 -2.68
C ASP A 419 -20.23 -8.85 -4.06
N ALA A 420 -20.89 -7.70 -4.21
CA ALA A 420 -21.57 -7.33 -5.45
C ALA A 420 -20.62 -6.73 -6.51
N THR A 421 -19.31 -6.71 -6.27
CA THR A 421 -18.31 -6.25 -7.23
C THR A 421 -17.97 -7.27 -8.30
N GLU A 422 -18.32 -8.57 -8.08
CA GLU A 422 -18.02 -9.64 -9.01
C GLU A 422 -19.28 -10.07 -9.77
N PRO A 423 -19.32 -9.88 -11.10
CA PRO A 423 -20.52 -10.18 -11.90
C PRO A 423 -20.99 -11.63 -11.80
N TYR A 424 -20.07 -12.57 -11.62
CA TYR A 424 -20.34 -14.01 -11.64
C TYR A 424 -20.38 -14.65 -10.24
N SER A 425 -20.17 -13.88 -9.17
CA SER A 425 -20.28 -14.41 -7.81
C SER A 425 -21.73 -14.63 -7.40
N SER A 426 -21.95 -15.59 -6.53
CA SER A 426 -23.21 -15.88 -5.85
C SER A 426 -23.11 -15.50 -4.37
N ILE A 427 -24.22 -15.60 -3.64
CA ILE A 427 -24.23 -15.46 -2.19
C ILE A 427 -23.39 -16.58 -1.59
N ASN A 428 -22.56 -16.27 -0.59
CA ASN A 428 -21.55 -17.12 0.02
C ASN A 428 -20.38 -17.51 -0.91
N GLU A 429 -20.26 -16.84 -2.07
CA GLU A 429 -19.14 -17.01 -2.98
C GLU A 429 -18.38 -15.68 -3.09
N LEU A 430 -17.32 -15.55 -2.32
CA LEU A 430 -16.46 -14.36 -2.35
C LEU A 430 -15.41 -14.49 -3.47
N PRO A 431 -15.08 -13.39 -4.16
CA PRO A 431 -13.97 -13.41 -5.10
C PRO A 431 -12.64 -13.68 -4.38
N PRO A 432 -11.66 -14.34 -5.03
CA PRO A 432 -10.38 -14.70 -4.42
C PRO A 432 -9.66 -13.53 -3.73
N ARG A 433 -9.80 -12.31 -4.26
CA ARG A 433 -9.22 -11.09 -3.68
C ARG A 433 -9.77 -10.75 -2.29
N ALA A 434 -11.01 -11.11 -1.98
CA ALA A 434 -11.67 -10.87 -0.70
C ALA A 434 -11.50 -12.03 0.31
N ILE A 435 -11.05 -13.21 -0.14
CA ILE A 435 -10.80 -14.36 0.72
C ILE A 435 -9.39 -14.23 1.31
N ASN A 436 -9.30 -13.64 2.50
CA ASN A 436 -8.03 -13.47 3.19
C ASN A 436 -8.23 -13.50 4.70
N TRP A 437 -8.10 -14.68 5.32
CA TRP A 437 -8.22 -14.92 6.76
C TRP A 437 -9.62 -14.58 7.31
N ASN A 438 -9.76 -13.47 8.07
CA ASN A 438 -11.02 -13.03 8.66
C ASN A 438 -11.37 -11.60 8.24
N GLY A 439 -12.66 -11.35 8.05
CA GLY A 439 -13.24 -10.02 7.96
C GLY A 439 -13.72 -9.52 9.32
N ARG A 440 -13.88 -8.21 9.45
CA ARG A 440 -14.42 -7.58 10.66
C ARG A 440 -15.80 -6.99 10.37
N ILE A 441 -16.87 -7.64 10.89
CA ILE A 441 -18.23 -7.10 10.85
C ILE A 441 -18.26 -5.83 11.69
N VAL A 442 -18.89 -4.77 11.17
CA VAL A 442 -19.03 -3.49 11.87
C VAL A 442 -20.49 -3.09 11.94
N LYS A 443 -21.00 -2.91 13.17
CA LYS A 443 -22.37 -2.46 13.42
C LYS A 443 -22.44 -0.96 13.73
N GLU A 444 -23.62 -0.37 13.58
CA GLU A 444 -23.84 1.05 13.80
C GLU A 444 -23.58 1.51 15.23
N ASP A 445 -23.84 0.65 16.20
CA ASP A 445 -23.61 0.89 17.63
C ASP A 445 -22.11 0.84 18.03
N GLY A 446 -21.22 0.55 17.06
CA GLY A 446 -19.77 0.39 17.27
C GLY A 446 -19.37 -1.02 17.67
N PHE A 447 -20.32 -1.95 17.86
CA PHE A 447 -19.98 -3.36 18.06
C PHE A 447 -19.30 -3.91 16.81
N SER A 448 -18.30 -4.78 17.01
CA SER A 448 -17.61 -5.43 15.89
C SER A 448 -17.15 -6.84 16.26
N SER A 449 -17.20 -7.75 15.31
CA SER A 449 -16.81 -9.16 15.50
C SER A 449 -16.07 -9.70 14.29
N TRP A 450 -15.27 -10.75 14.48
CA TRP A 450 -14.60 -11.43 13.39
C TRP A 450 -15.54 -12.42 12.69
N ILE A 451 -15.44 -12.52 11.38
CA ILE A 451 -16.07 -13.54 10.54
C ILE A 451 -15.01 -14.17 9.66
N GLN A 452 -15.03 -15.49 9.56
CA GLN A 452 -14.12 -16.22 8.68
C GLN A 452 -14.52 -15.98 7.21
N LEU A 453 -13.52 -15.69 6.37
CA LEU A 453 -13.69 -15.48 4.93
C LEU A 453 -13.21 -16.73 4.19
N ASN A 454 -14.13 -17.59 3.85
CA ASN A 454 -13.88 -18.80 3.07
C ASN A 454 -14.94 -18.93 1.97
N SER A 455 -14.69 -19.82 1.03
CA SER A 455 -15.69 -20.29 0.07
C SER A 455 -15.83 -21.78 0.25
N ASP A 456 -17.05 -22.23 0.46
CA ASP A 456 -17.36 -23.66 0.61
C ASP A 456 -17.54 -24.35 -0.75
N ARG A 457 -17.44 -23.61 -1.86
CA ARG A 457 -17.59 -24.11 -3.21
C ARG A 457 -16.29 -24.07 -3.97
N TYR A 458 -16.09 -25.10 -4.77
CA TYR A 458 -14.98 -25.21 -5.72
C TYR A 458 -15.39 -24.59 -7.06
N GLN A 459 -14.49 -23.81 -7.66
CA GLN A 459 -14.63 -23.46 -9.06
C GLN A 459 -14.19 -24.65 -9.90
N MET A 460 -15.08 -25.15 -10.76
CA MET A 460 -14.78 -26.19 -11.74
C MET A 460 -14.83 -25.58 -13.13
N GLN A 461 -13.77 -25.77 -13.89
CA GLN A 461 -13.72 -25.39 -15.30
C GLN A 461 -13.52 -26.70 -16.11
N GLU A 462 -14.46 -27.01 -16.95
CA GLU A 462 -14.38 -28.13 -17.86
C GLU A 462 -14.13 -27.62 -19.29
N TYR A 463 -13.04 -28.08 -19.88
CA TYR A 463 -12.70 -27.74 -21.26
C TYR A 463 -12.88 -28.98 -22.15
N ASN A 464 -13.85 -28.94 -23.05
CA ASN A 464 -14.02 -29.96 -24.08
C ASN A 464 -13.35 -29.45 -25.37
N LEU A 465 -12.16 -29.98 -25.69
CA LEU A 465 -11.39 -29.61 -26.86
C LEU A 465 -11.56 -30.68 -27.97
N SER A 466 -12.10 -30.28 -29.11
CA SER A 466 -12.17 -31.15 -30.30
C SER A 466 -11.21 -30.59 -31.36
N LEU A 467 -10.16 -31.33 -31.66
CA LEU A 467 -9.18 -30.95 -32.67
C LEU A 467 -9.36 -31.82 -33.91
N LYS A 468 -9.50 -31.18 -35.07
CA LYS A 468 -9.48 -31.88 -36.39
C LYS A 468 -8.20 -31.49 -37.10
N ILE A 469 -7.41 -32.49 -37.48
CA ILE A 469 -6.20 -32.29 -38.26
C ILE A 469 -6.58 -32.57 -39.72
N SER A 470 -6.38 -31.64 -40.62
CA SER A 470 -6.55 -31.80 -42.05
C SER A 470 -5.44 -32.68 -42.64
N ASP A 471 -5.67 -33.25 -43.83
CA ASP A 471 -4.65 -34.04 -44.55
C ASP A 471 -3.37 -33.20 -44.87
N GLU A 472 -3.45 -31.86 -44.80
CA GLU A 472 -2.33 -30.94 -44.94
C GLU A 472 -1.61 -30.63 -43.60
N GLY A 473 -2.01 -31.27 -42.48
CA GLY A 473 -1.43 -31.08 -41.16
C GLY A 473 -1.86 -29.79 -40.48
N LYS A 474 -2.91 -29.10 -40.95
CA LYS A 474 -3.47 -27.92 -40.31
C LYS A 474 -4.48 -28.32 -39.22
N ILE A 475 -4.37 -27.68 -38.07
CA ILE A 475 -5.32 -27.82 -36.95
C ILE A 475 -6.44 -26.80 -37.14
N ASN A 476 -7.70 -27.27 -37.15
CA ASN A 476 -8.90 -26.43 -37.21
C ASN A 476 -9.69 -26.59 -35.91
#